data_9c19cd6405a034c9513a62088a24ec99
#
_entry.id   9c19cd6405a034c9513a62088a24ec99
#
_cell.length_a   1.000
_cell.length_b   1.000
_cell.length_c   1.000
_cell.angle_alpha   90.00
_cell.angle_beta   90.00
_cell.angle_gamma   90.00
#
_symmetry.space_group_name_H-M   'P 1'
#
loop_
_entity.id
_entity.type
_entity.pdbx_description
1 polymer ?
#
loop_
_entity_poly.entity_id
_entity_poly.type
_entity_poly.pdbx_seq_one_letter_code
_entity_poly.pdbx_strand_id
1 'polypeptide(L)'
;MVLVKMKQIAEAYLGKTVNDAVITVPAYFTDSQRQATKDAGQVSGINVLRIINEPTAAAIAYGLDKQTKEEKNILIFDLGGGTFDVSLLTIENGIFEVKATNGHTHLGGEDFDNKLVDYCLADFKKKTGHDIKKNPRALRRLRTQCEKAKRLLSSAHQAPIECETLAEGEDYNTNLSRAKFEELCLDLFKQCMPPV
;
A
#
# COMPACT_ATOMS: atom_id res chain seq x y z
N MET A 1 7.24 1.77 -17.55
CA MET A 1 5.96 1.01 -17.54
C MET A 1 5.01 1.46 -16.43
N VAL A 2 5.42 1.57 -15.15
CA VAL A 2 4.53 1.99 -14.03
C VAL A 2 3.94 3.38 -14.28
N LEU A 3 4.77 4.38 -14.57
CA LEU A 3 4.30 5.78 -14.80
C LEU A 3 3.39 5.89 -16.03
N VAL A 4 3.64 5.10 -17.09
CA VAL A 4 2.74 5.02 -18.25
C VAL A 4 1.36 4.51 -17.81
N LYS A 5 1.31 3.49 -16.96
CA LYS A 5 0.04 2.96 -16.44
C LYS A 5 -0.68 3.97 -15.57
N MET A 6 0.05 4.70 -14.72
CA MET A 6 -0.53 5.77 -13.89
C MET A 6 -1.10 6.90 -14.73
N LYS A 7 -0.38 7.32 -15.80
CA LYS A 7 -0.89 8.29 -16.78
C LYS A 7 -2.20 7.82 -17.42
N GLN A 8 -2.24 6.58 -17.91
CA GLN A 8 -3.45 6.00 -18.51
C GLN A 8 -4.65 5.98 -17.54
N ILE A 9 -4.41 5.65 -16.27
CA ILE A 9 -5.46 5.66 -15.23
C ILE A 9 -5.97 7.08 -15.01
N ALA A 10 -5.05 8.06 -14.90
CA ALA A 10 -5.42 9.45 -14.72
C ALA A 10 -6.22 10.01 -15.92
N GLU A 11 -5.78 9.70 -17.16
CA GLU A 11 -6.47 10.10 -18.38
C GLU A 11 -7.88 9.47 -18.49
N ALA A 12 -8.00 8.19 -18.13
CA ALA A 12 -9.28 7.51 -18.10
C ALA A 12 -10.25 8.12 -17.07
N TYR A 13 -9.74 8.48 -15.89
CA TYR A 13 -10.53 9.10 -14.84
C TYR A 13 -10.96 10.53 -15.17
N LEU A 14 -10.05 11.33 -15.74
CA LEU A 14 -10.29 12.74 -16.04
C LEU A 14 -11.00 12.95 -17.39
N GLY A 15 -11.03 11.95 -18.27
CA GLY A 15 -11.59 12.04 -19.63
C GLY A 15 -10.79 12.96 -20.55
N LYS A 16 -9.52 13.26 -20.25
CA LYS A 16 -8.64 14.16 -21.01
C LYS A 16 -7.18 13.73 -20.91
N THR A 17 -6.37 14.22 -21.87
CA THR A 17 -4.92 13.97 -21.88
C THR A 17 -4.25 14.60 -20.65
N VAL A 18 -3.33 13.87 -20.04
CA VAL A 18 -2.51 14.32 -18.91
C VAL A 18 -1.08 14.45 -19.40
N ASN A 19 -0.59 15.69 -19.50
CA ASN A 19 0.76 16.00 -19.95
C ASN A 19 1.71 16.34 -18.79
N ASP A 20 1.18 16.98 -17.75
CA ASP A 20 1.95 17.50 -16.63
C ASP A 20 1.64 16.71 -15.35
N ALA A 21 2.66 16.46 -14.53
CA ALA A 21 2.49 15.85 -13.23
C ALA A 21 3.51 16.32 -12.19
N VAL A 22 3.11 16.29 -10.93
CA VAL A 22 4.01 16.29 -9.78
C VAL A 22 4.17 14.83 -9.36
N ILE A 23 5.41 14.37 -9.18
CA ILE A 23 5.71 12.99 -8.77
C ILE A 23 6.30 13.01 -7.36
N THR A 24 5.82 12.10 -6.52
CA THR A 24 6.32 11.94 -5.16
C THR A 24 7.40 10.88 -5.09
N VAL A 25 8.33 11.06 -4.15
CA VAL A 25 9.39 10.11 -3.84
C VAL A 25 9.58 10.02 -2.32
N PRO A 26 10.08 8.90 -1.79
CA PRO A 26 10.47 8.80 -0.39
C PRO A 26 11.42 9.93 0.03
N ALA A 27 11.29 10.40 1.28
CA ALA A 27 12.09 11.53 1.75
C ALA A 27 13.61 11.23 1.78
N TYR A 28 13.98 9.97 1.93
CA TYR A 28 15.39 9.51 1.94
C TYR A 28 16.00 9.28 0.54
N PHE A 29 15.26 9.48 -0.55
CA PHE A 29 15.83 9.36 -1.91
C PHE A 29 16.96 10.34 -2.11
N THR A 30 18.07 9.83 -2.65
CA THR A 30 19.23 10.64 -3.08
C THR A 30 18.88 11.48 -4.31
N ASP A 31 19.68 12.49 -4.60
CA ASP A 31 19.50 13.32 -5.80
C ASP A 31 19.52 12.49 -7.09
N SER A 32 20.38 11.47 -7.16
CA SER A 32 20.43 10.56 -8.30
C SER A 32 19.12 9.77 -8.49
N GLN A 33 18.50 9.30 -7.39
CA GLN A 33 17.22 8.59 -7.44
C GLN A 33 16.07 9.53 -7.82
N ARG A 34 16.09 10.78 -7.34
CA ARG A 34 15.13 11.84 -7.73
C ARG A 34 15.26 12.17 -9.21
N GLN A 35 16.48 12.32 -9.71
CA GLN A 35 16.72 12.56 -11.14
C GLN A 35 16.25 11.37 -11.98
N ALA A 36 16.59 10.15 -11.61
CA ALA A 36 16.13 8.94 -12.31
C ALA A 36 14.59 8.83 -12.35
N THR A 37 13.90 9.25 -11.28
CA THR A 37 12.43 9.29 -11.25
C THR A 37 11.89 10.34 -12.23
N LYS A 38 12.53 11.51 -12.30
CA LYS A 38 12.19 12.57 -13.25
C LYS A 38 12.38 12.12 -14.70
N ASP A 39 13.51 11.47 -14.98
CA ASP A 39 13.84 10.93 -16.32
C ASP A 39 12.83 9.84 -16.71
N ALA A 40 12.46 8.95 -15.79
CA ALA A 40 11.42 7.95 -16.01
C ALA A 40 10.06 8.58 -16.34
N GLY A 41 9.72 9.72 -15.71
CA GLY A 41 8.54 10.53 -16.07
C GLY A 41 8.61 11.02 -17.50
N GLN A 42 9.72 11.62 -17.91
CA GLN A 42 9.91 12.13 -19.27
C GLN A 42 9.83 11.01 -20.32
N VAL A 43 10.50 9.87 -20.08
CA VAL A 43 10.42 8.68 -20.95
C VAL A 43 8.98 8.14 -21.07
N SER A 44 8.17 8.35 -20.03
CA SER A 44 6.74 7.97 -20.02
C SER A 44 5.83 8.98 -20.73
N GLY A 45 6.39 10.06 -21.31
CA GLY A 45 5.64 11.13 -21.93
C GLY A 45 4.90 12.04 -20.94
N ILE A 46 5.46 12.19 -19.73
CA ILE A 46 4.97 13.09 -18.68
C ILE A 46 5.98 14.23 -18.51
N ASN A 47 5.52 15.47 -18.58
CA ASN A 47 6.29 16.61 -18.17
C ASN A 47 6.27 16.70 -16.64
N VAL A 48 7.38 16.36 -15.99
CA VAL A 48 7.49 16.36 -14.52
C VAL A 48 7.73 17.78 -14.04
N LEU A 49 6.70 18.42 -13.53
CA LEU A 49 6.75 19.80 -13.03
C LEU A 49 7.60 19.91 -11.76
N ARG A 50 7.48 18.92 -10.87
CA ARG A 50 8.21 18.90 -9.60
C ARG A 50 8.30 17.46 -9.05
N ILE A 51 9.40 17.19 -8.33
CA ILE A 51 9.54 16.04 -7.45
C ILE A 51 9.39 16.56 -6.01
N ILE A 52 8.53 15.94 -5.22
CA ILE A 52 8.30 16.28 -3.81
C ILE A 52 8.40 15.05 -2.93
N ASN A 53 8.65 15.22 -1.64
CA ASN A 53 8.69 14.11 -0.69
C ASN A 53 7.28 13.56 -0.43
N GLU A 54 7.13 12.24 -0.37
CA GLU A 54 5.87 11.56 -0.06
C GLU A 54 5.23 12.05 1.25
N PRO A 55 5.96 12.15 2.37
CA PRO A 55 5.38 12.66 3.61
C PRO A 55 4.94 14.12 3.51
N THR A 56 5.64 14.96 2.74
CA THR A 56 5.22 16.34 2.47
C THR A 56 3.91 16.38 1.67
N ALA A 57 3.78 15.52 0.66
CA ALA A 57 2.56 15.41 -0.13
C ALA A 57 1.37 14.96 0.73
N ALA A 58 1.58 14.00 1.63
CA ALA A 58 0.56 13.56 2.57
C ALA A 58 0.11 14.71 3.50
N ALA A 59 1.05 15.46 4.07
CA ALA A 59 0.74 16.62 4.91
C ALA A 59 -0.06 17.69 4.15
N ILE A 60 0.30 17.99 2.90
CA ILE A 60 -0.44 18.93 2.03
C ILE A 60 -1.85 18.41 1.74
N ALA A 61 -2.00 17.12 1.45
CA ALA A 61 -3.31 16.52 1.18
C ALA A 61 -4.28 16.62 2.37
N TYR A 62 -3.77 16.57 3.59
CA TYR A 62 -4.54 16.83 4.81
C TYR A 62 -4.77 18.32 5.09
N GLY A 63 -4.28 19.22 4.24
CA GLY A 63 -4.48 20.67 4.37
C GLY A 63 -3.67 21.29 5.51
N LEU A 64 -2.60 20.66 5.94
CA LEU A 64 -1.79 21.11 7.06
C LEU A 64 -0.94 22.36 6.72
N ASP A 65 -0.76 22.65 5.44
CA ASP A 65 -0.11 23.87 4.92
C ASP A 65 -0.89 25.16 5.24
N LYS A 66 -2.21 25.03 5.45
CA LYS A 66 -3.11 26.17 5.62
C LYS A 66 -3.43 26.52 7.07
N GLN A 67 -3.01 25.69 8.01
CA GLN A 67 -3.65 25.68 9.34
C GLN A 67 -2.99 26.54 10.42
N THR A 68 -1.71 26.94 10.36
CA THR A 68 -1.13 27.73 11.46
C THR A 68 0.13 28.52 11.12
N LYS A 69 0.31 29.64 11.82
CA LYS A 69 1.57 30.37 11.97
C LYS A 69 2.50 29.76 13.04
N GLU A 70 1.99 28.81 13.79
CA GLU A 70 2.72 28.14 14.87
C GLU A 70 3.39 26.87 14.35
N GLU A 71 4.57 26.59 14.89
CA GLU A 71 5.31 25.36 14.62
C GLU A 71 4.49 24.14 15.05
N LYS A 72 4.38 23.14 14.18
CA LYS A 72 3.73 21.86 14.45
C LYS A 72 4.65 20.71 14.07
N ASN A 73 4.78 19.74 14.98
CA ASN A 73 5.45 18.47 14.72
C ASN A 73 4.41 17.42 14.34
N ILE A 74 4.61 16.75 13.21
CA ILE A 74 3.66 15.80 12.63
C ILE A 74 4.40 14.52 12.30
N LEU A 75 3.87 13.40 12.79
CA LEU A 75 4.30 12.06 12.41
C LEU A 75 3.47 11.59 11.23
N ILE A 76 4.10 11.25 10.11
CA ILE A 76 3.48 10.56 8.98
C ILE A 76 3.83 9.08 9.08
N PHE A 77 2.80 8.24 9.16
CA PHE A 77 2.88 6.79 9.19
C PHE A 77 2.33 6.27 7.87
N ASP A 78 3.21 5.88 6.96
CA ASP A 78 2.85 5.43 5.62
C ASP A 78 3.15 3.93 5.47
N LEU A 79 2.12 3.10 5.66
CA LEU A 79 2.19 1.65 5.44
C LEU A 79 1.57 1.35 4.08
N GLY A 80 2.41 1.28 3.07
CA GLY A 80 2.04 1.01 1.68
C GLY A 80 1.78 -0.47 1.38
N GLY A 81 1.77 -0.83 0.10
CA GLY A 81 1.59 -2.22 -0.33
C GLY A 81 2.76 -3.13 -0.02
N GLY A 82 3.99 -2.63 -0.13
CA GLY A 82 5.22 -3.41 0.06
C GLY A 82 6.29 -2.74 0.90
N THR A 83 6.10 -1.46 1.29
CA THR A 83 7.02 -0.69 2.12
C THR A 83 6.28 0.00 3.26
N PHE A 84 7.01 0.28 4.31
CA PHE A 84 6.55 1.02 5.47
C PHE A 84 7.51 2.16 5.75
N ASP A 85 7.02 3.39 5.74
CA ASP A 85 7.79 4.60 5.96
C ASP A 85 7.17 5.44 7.08
N VAL A 86 8.02 5.88 8.00
CA VAL A 86 7.66 6.81 9.08
C VAL A 86 8.50 8.06 8.93
N SER A 87 7.87 9.22 8.93
CA SER A 87 8.57 10.50 8.81
C SER A 87 8.08 11.48 9.85
N LEU A 88 8.99 12.12 10.55
CA LEU A 88 8.72 13.23 11.44
C LEU A 88 8.93 14.54 10.66
N LEU A 89 7.88 15.34 10.54
CA LEU A 89 7.90 16.63 9.88
C LEU A 89 7.65 17.74 10.89
N THR A 90 8.36 18.87 10.72
CA THR A 90 7.99 20.15 11.31
C THR A 90 7.37 21.03 10.22
N ILE A 91 6.26 21.66 10.53
CA ILE A 91 5.56 22.61 9.66
C ILE A 91 5.51 23.94 10.37
N GLU A 92 6.09 24.96 9.76
CA GLU A 92 6.06 26.33 10.24
C GLU A 92 5.89 27.30 9.06
N ASN A 93 4.93 28.21 9.13
CA ASN A 93 4.67 29.21 8.09
C ASN A 93 4.55 28.66 6.67
N GLY A 94 4.00 27.43 6.50
CA GLY A 94 3.87 26.76 5.21
C GLY A 94 5.17 26.10 4.69
N ILE A 95 6.22 26.11 5.49
CA ILE A 95 7.49 25.42 5.21
C ILE A 95 7.45 24.05 5.87
N PHE A 96 7.76 23.02 5.10
CA PHE A 96 7.81 21.62 5.54
C PHE A 96 9.27 21.18 5.66
N GLU A 97 9.68 20.80 6.85
CA GLU A 97 11.01 20.25 7.10
C GLU A 97 10.90 18.81 7.60
N VAL A 98 11.56 17.89 6.91
CA VAL A 98 11.65 16.50 7.35
C VAL A 98 12.79 16.40 8.37
N LYS A 99 12.45 16.11 9.63
CA LYS A 99 13.42 16.02 10.74
C LYS A 99 14.05 14.64 10.86
N ALA A 100 13.27 13.60 10.65
CA ALA A 100 13.73 12.21 10.74
C ALA A 100 12.88 11.30 9.84
N THR A 101 13.49 10.24 9.36
CA THR A 101 12.83 9.15 8.62
C THR A 101 13.32 7.81 9.12
N ASN A 102 12.42 6.84 9.20
CA ASN A 102 12.71 5.45 9.50
C ASN A 102 11.69 4.58 8.75
N GLY A 103 11.82 3.26 8.79
CA GLY A 103 10.85 2.40 8.13
C GLY A 103 11.36 0.97 7.87
N HIS A 104 10.65 0.27 7.00
CA HIS A 104 10.98 -1.08 6.59
C HIS A 104 10.71 -1.26 5.09
N THR A 105 11.75 -1.55 4.32
CA THR A 105 11.69 -1.62 2.85
C THR A 105 10.96 -2.85 2.30
N HIS A 106 10.61 -3.81 3.14
CA HIS A 106 9.94 -5.06 2.79
C HIS A 106 8.84 -5.41 3.80
N LEU A 107 8.03 -4.43 4.18
CA LEU A 107 6.86 -4.61 5.04
C LEU A 107 5.72 -3.78 4.48
N GLY A 108 4.61 -4.42 4.13
CA GLY A 108 3.45 -3.72 3.57
C GLY A 108 2.22 -4.60 3.47
N GLY A 109 1.18 -4.07 2.87
CA GLY A 109 -0.14 -4.73 2.73
C GLY A 109 -0.09 -6.11 2.09
N GLU A 110 0.90 -6.37 1.21
CA GLU A 110 1.08 -7.69 0.60
C GLU A 110 1.50 -8.76 1.61
N ASP A 111 2.25 -8.40 2.64
CA ASP A 111 2.65 -9.35 3.68
C ASP A 111 1.44 -9.79 4.51
N PHE A 112 0.53 -8.86 4.80
CA PHE A 112 -0.74 -9.17 5.44
C PHE A 112 -1.61 -10.07 4.55
N ASP A 113 -1.66 -9.81 3.25
CA ASP A 113 -2.37 -10.67 2.29
C ASP A 113 -1.76 -12.07 2.25
N ASN A 114 -0.44 -12.20 2.28
CA ASN A 114 0.26 -13.49 2.30
C ASN A 114 -0.10 -14.31 3.55
N LYS A 115 -0.18 -13.70 4.73
CA LYS A 115 -0.63 -14.36 5.97
C LYS A 115 -2.05 -14.94 5.81
N LEU A 116 -2.96 -14.17 5.20
CA LEU A 116 -4.32 -14.64 4.93
C LEU A 116 -4.36 -15.77 3.91
N VAL A 117 -3.58 -15.66 2.83
CA VAL A 117 -3.49 -16.71 1.82
C VAL A 117 -2.98 -18.00 2.44
N ASP A 118 -1.92 -17.94 3.24
CA ASP A 118 -1.36 -19.13 3.92
C ASP A 118 -2.38 -19.79 4.86
N TYR A 119 -3.12 -18.98 5.61
CA TYR A 119 -4.22 -19.47 6.45
C TYR A 119 -5.30 -20.17 5.62
N CYS A 120 -5.77 -19.53 4.53
CA CYS A 120 -6.79 -20.09 3.66
C CYS A 120 -6.33 -21.36 2.93
N LEU A 121 -5.06 -21.43 2.52
CA LEU A 121 -4.46 -22.62 1.91
C LEU A 121 -4.49 -23.81 2.86
N ALA A 122 -4.12 -23.59 4.12
CA ALA A 122 -4.14 -24.62 5.14
C ALA A 122 -5.58 -25.09 5.45
N ASP A 123 -6.52 -24.14 5.52
CA ASP A 123 -7.94 -24.44 5.77
C ASP A 123 -8.57 -25.19 4.58
N PHE A 124 -8.31 -24.76 3.34
CA PHE A 124 -8.77 -25.44 2.13
C PHE A 124 -8.25 -26.88 2.07
N LYS A 125 -6.94 -27.05 2.29
CA LYS A 125 -6.34 -28.40 2.31
C LYS A 125 -6.94 -29.30 3.39
N LYS A 126 -7.26 -28.75 4.56
CA LYS A 126 -7.91 -29.49 5.64
C LYS A 126 -9.34 -29.92 5.28
N LYS A 127 -10.09 -29.06 4.58
CA LYS A 127 -11.49 -29.31 4.20
C LYS A 127 -11.64 -30.26 3.02
N THR A 128 -10.77 -30.14 2.00
CA THR A 128 -10.91 -30.85 0.72
C THR A 128 -9.86 -31.94 0.48
N GLY A 129 -8.75 -31.92 1.23
CA GLY A 129 -7.58 -32.78 1.00
C GLY A 129 -6.67 -32.30 -0.14
N HIS A 130 -7.07 -31.29 -0.93
CA HIS A 130 -6.31 -30.82 -2.09
C HIS A 130 -5.32 -29.73 -1.72
N ASP A 131 -4.11 -29.80 -2.30
CA ASP A 131 -3.05 -28.80 -2.14
C ASP A 131 -2.93 -27.95 -3.40
N ILE A 132 -3.30 -26.67 -3.29
CA ILE A 132 -3.32 -25.74 -4.42
C ILE A 132 -2.09 -24.80 -4.49
N LYS A 133 -1.06 -25.01 -3.65
CA LYS A 133 0.17 -24.19 -3.65
C LYS A 133 0.87 -24.14 -5.01
N LYS A 134 0.71 -25.17 -5.82
CA LYS A 134 1.32 -25.26 -7.18
C LYS A 134 0.36 -24.82 -8.30
N ASN A 135 -0.83 -24.32 -7.97
CA ASN A 135 -1.80 -23.84 -8.95
C ASN A 135 -1.83 -22.29 -8.97
N PRO A 136 -1.10 -21.61 -9.91
CA PRO A 136 -0.98 -20.16 -9.93
C PRO A 136 -2.33 -19.45 -10.13
N ARG A 137 -3.25 -20.06 -10.88
CA ARG A 137 -4.58 -19.49 -11.15
C ARG A 137 -5.44 -19.48 -9.88
N ALA A 138 -5.45 -20.59 -9.15
CA ALA A 138 -6.16 -20.70 -7.88
C ALA A 138 -5.58 -19.75 -6.83
N LEU A 139 -4.24 -19.70 -6.71
CA LEU A 139 -3.55 -18.77 -5.80
C LEU A 139 -3.90 -17.31 -6.09
N ARG A 140 -3.89 -16.91 -7.36
CA ARG A 140 -4.21 -15.52 -7.73
C ARG A 140 -5.66 -15.16 -7.36
N ARG A 141 -6.61 -16.07 -7.60
CA ARG A 141 -8.02 -15.87 -7.23
C ARG A 141 -8.18 -15.77 -5.72
N LEU A 142 -7.56 -16.68 -4.98
CA LEU A 142 -7.60 -16.68 -3.51
C LEU A 142 -6.98 -15.38 -2.95
N ARG A 143 -5.82 -14.96 -3.45
CA ARG A 143 -5.16 -13.70 -3.05
C ARG A 143 -6.06 -12.49 -3.26
N THR A 144 -6.75 -12.41 -4.41
CA THR A 144 -7.70 -11.33 -4.68
C THR A 144 -8.84 -11.28 -3.65
N GLN A 145 -9.36 -12.43 -3.23
CA GLN A 145 -10.42 -12.47 -2.22
C GLN A 145 -9.88 -12.16 -0.81
N CYS A 146 -8.67 -12.61 -0.48
CA CYS A 146 -8.00 -12.27 0.77
C CYS A 146 -7.76 -10.75 0.89
N GLU A 147 -7.30 -10.08 -0.18
CA GLU A 147 -7.13 -8.62 -0.22
C GLU A 147 -8.47 -7.90 0.02
N LYS A 148 -9.55 -8.34 -0.65
CA LYS A 148 -10.89 -7.76 -0.43
C LYS A 148 -11.35 -7.94 1.00
N ALA A 149 -11.15 -9.12 1.57
CA ALA A 149 -11.50 -9.41 2.97
C ALA A 149 -10.70 -8.54 3.93
N LYS A 150 -9.38 -8.40 3.74
CA LYS A 150 -8.52 -7.50 4.51
C LYS A 150 -9.07 -6.07 4.51
N ARG A 151 -9.41 -5.54 3.35
CA ARG A 151 -9.98 -4.18 3.21
C ARG A 151 -11.31 -4.06 3.94
N LEU A 152 -12.20 -5.05 3.79
CA LEU A 152 -13.50 -5.04 4.46
C LEU A 152 -13.37 -5.07 5.98
N LEU A 153 -12.38 -5.78 6.52
CA LEU A 153 -12.09 -5.84 7.96
C LEU A 153 -11.66 -4.50 8.56
N SER A 154 -11.33 -3.47 7.76
CA SER A 154 -11.10 -2.11 8.27
C SER A 154 -12.36 -1.51 8.90
N SER A 155 -13.55 -1.87 8.41
CA SER A 155 -14.84 -1.34 8.90
C SER A 155 -15.76 -2.43 9.48
N ALA A 156 -15.66 -3.68 9.00
CA ALA A 156 -16.49 -4.78 9.45
C ALA A 156 -15.77 -5.66 10.50
N HIS A 157 -16.57 -6.36 11.33
CA HIS A 157 -16.03 -7.32 12.30
C HIS A 157 -15.73 -8.69 11.68
N GLN A 158 -16.33 -8.99 10.52
CA GLN A 158 -16.15 -10.24 9.78
C GLN A 158 -16.15 -9.95 8.28
N ALA A 159 -15.44 -10.76 7.53
CA ALA A 159 -15.38 -10.69 6.07
C ALA A 159 -15.45 -12.09 5.45
N PRO A 160 -16.32 -12.31 4.45
CA PRO A 160 -16.35 -13.57 3.72
C PRO A 160 -15.16 -13.66 2.77
N ILE A 161 -14.63 -14.87 2.59
CA ILE A 161 -13.66 -15.24 1.56
C ILE A 161 -14.30 -16.36 0.75
N GLU A 162 -14.71 -16.04 -0.47
CA GLU A 162 -15.48 -16.94 -1.33
C GLU A 162 -14.79 -17.11 -2.68
N CYS A 163 -14.52 -18.34 -3.07
CA CYS A 163 -13.94 -18.72 -4.34
C CYS A 163 -14.70 -19.91 -4.92
N GLU A 164 -15.63 -19.65 -5.82
CA GLU A 164 -16.32 -20.70 -6.56
C GLU A 164 -15.31 -21.49 -7.40
N THR A 165 -15.40 -22.81 -7.38
CA THR A 165 -14.55 -23.73 -8.14
C THR A 165 -13.07 -23.32 -8.05
N LEU A 166 -12.56 -23.26 -6.82
CA LEU A 166 -11.20 -22.79 -6.59
C LEU A 166 -10.18 -23.75 -7.22
N ALA A 167 -10.35 -25.06 -6.99
CA ALA A 167 -9.57 -26.12 -7.62
C ALA A 167 -10.30 -27.47 -7.55
N GLU A 168 -10.01 -28.37 -8.50
CA GLU A 168 -10.55 -29.75 -8.59
C GLU A 168 -12.09 -29.82 -8.50
N GLY A 169 -12.79 -28.75 -8.92
CA GLY A 169 -14.24 -28.64 -8.82
C GLY A 169 -14.79 -28.22 -7.48
N GLU A 170 -13.91 -28.03 -6.49
CA GLU A 170 -14.28 -27.66 -5.11
C GLU A 170 -14.37 -26.14 -4.93
N ASP A 171 -15.43 -25.70 -4.25
CA ASP A 171 -15.61 -24.35 -3.81
C ASP A 171 -14.87 -24.11 -2.48
N TYR A 172 -14.40 -22.89 -2.27
CA TYR A 172 -13.84 -22.49 -0.98
C TYR A 172 -14.63 -21.32 -0.40
N ASN A 173 -15.22 -21.58 0.77
CA ASN A 173 -15.95 -20.58 1.53
C ASN A 173 -15.50 -20.60 2.99
N THR A 174 -15.16 -19.42 3.50
CA THR A 174 -14.84 -19.22 4.91
C THR A 174 -15.19 -17.80 5.33
N ASN A 175 -15.37 -17.59 6.63
CA ASN A 175 -15.63 -16.27 7.18
C ASN A 175 -14.49 -15.90 8.14
N LEU A 176 -13.78 -14.83 7.85
CA LEU A 176 -12.64 -14.36 8.62
C LEU A 176 -13.09 -13.26 9.59
N SER A 177 -12.86 -13.45 10.89
CA SER A 177 -13.08 -12.38 11.86
C SER A 177 -11.89 -11.42 11.94
N ARG A 178 -12.14 -10.16 12.33
CA ARG A 178 -11.08 -9.17 12.59
C ARG A 178 -10.09 -9.69 13.64
N ALA A 179 -10.58 -10.28 14.74
CA ALA A 179 -9.73 -10.85 15.78
C ALA A 179 -8.78 -11.94 15.24
N LYS A 180 -9.28 -12.79 14.30
CA LYS A 180 -8.42 -13.81 13.66
C LYS A 180 -7.40 -13.19 12.73
N PHE A 181 -7.76 -12.15 11.98
CA PHE A 181 -6.83 -11.36 11.17
C PHE A 181 -5.72 -10.75 12.02
N GLU A 182 -6.08 -10.10 13.12
CA GLU A 182 -5.13 -9.49 14.07
C GLU A 182 -4.18 -10.52 14.67
N GLU A 183 -4.68 -11.69 15.06
CA GLU A 183 -3.87 -12.82 15.55
C GLU A 183 -2.85 -13.28 14.51
N LEU A 184 -3.29 -13.50 13.26
CA LEU A 184 -2.44 -13.96 12.15
C LEU A 184 -1.34 -12.95 11.79
N CYS A 185 -1.62 -11.66 11.94
CA CYS A 185 -0.76 -10.57 11.52
C CYS A 185 -0.02 -9.88 12.68
N LEU A 186 -0.12 -10.40 13.90
CA LEU A 186 0.42 -9.75 15.10
C LEU A 186 1.93 -9.48 15.01
N ASP A 187 2.68 -10.37 14.40
CA ASP A 187 4.11 -10.22 14.18
C ASP A 187 4.43 -9.07 13.23
N LEU A 188 3.62 -8.86 12.18
CA LEU A 188 3.76 -7.75 11.24
C LEU A 188 3.42 -6.41 11.92
N PHE A 189 2.34 -6.36 12.70
CA PHE A 189 2.00 -5.16 13.47
C PHE A 189 3.11 -4.77 14.45
N LYS A 190 3.72 -5.76 15.12
CA LYS A 190 4.85 -5.50 16.02
C LYS A 190 6.08 -4.95 15.31
N GLN A 191 6.30 -5.31 14.02
CA GLN A 191 7.41 -4.77 13.22
C GLN A 191 7.20 -3.30 12.84
N CYS A 192 5.97 -2.80 12.87
CA CYS A 192 5.69 -1.39 12.60
C CYS A 192 6.06 -0.47 13.78
N MET A 193 6.22 -1.00 15.00
CA MET A 193 6.42 -0.17 16.19
C MET A 193 7.84 0.39 16.36
N PRO A 194 8.93 -0.37 16.10
CA PRO A 194 10.29 0.12 16.32
C PRO A 194 10.67 1.38 15.51
N PRO A 195 10.17 1.59 14.27
CA PRO A 195 10.45 2.82 13.52
C PRO A 195 9.73 4.07 14.05
N VAL A 196 8.67 3.91 14.84
CA VAL A 196 7.87 5.00 15.44
C VAL A 196 8.51 5.50 16.72
#